data_36f29d0ccf65a7a6fbeb67ee1695ff81
#
_entry.id   36f29d0ccf65a7a6fbeb67ee1695ff81
#
_cell.length_a   1.000
_cell.length_b   1.000
_cell.length_c   1.000
_cell.angle_alpha   90.00
_cell.angle_beta   90.00
_cell.angle_gamma   90.00
#
_symmetry.space_group_name_H-M   'P 1'
#
loop_
_entity.id
_entity.type
_entity.pdbx_description
1 polymer ?
#
loop_
_entity_poly.entity_id
_entity_poly.type
_entity_poly.pdbx_seq_one_letter_code
_entity_poly.pdbx_strand_id
1 'polypeptide(L)'
;TGFIGVKLAGPPIVCFKEGTMIDIMDNNSKQETQVKVEDIRKGMYVKTYQHGFLPVKHVAFKTIENPETNDRIEKRLYICDQAKYPTLKEPLIMTGCHSILIDESEYTDIQKKMIREQNGMLFKTDDKFRLPVMYDDKAAPYCVKGEYKVWHICLEHFDQEMNYGIYANGLLVESCSERNICLAEYDHV
;
A
#
# COMPACT_ATOMS: atom_id res chain seq x y z
N THR A 1 6.11 17.14 19.91
CA THR A 1 6.43 15.73 20.18
C THR A 1 7.25 15.22 19.00
N GLY A 2 8.59 15.09 19.21
CA GLY A 2 9.54 14.80 18.18
C GLY A 2 9.39 13.37 17.64
N PHE A 3 9.36 13.25 16.32
CA PHE A 3 9.58 11.97 15.65
C PHE A 3 11.04 11.54 15.89
N ILE A 4 11.24 10.47 16.63
CA ILE A 4 12.55 9.82 16.71
C ILE A 4 12.64 8.95 15.45
N GLY A 5 13.33 9.46 14.43
CA GLY A 5 13.63 8.73 13.21
C GLY A 5 14.60 7.59 13.49
N VAL A 6 14.10 6.45 13.93
CA VAL A 6 14.88 5.21 13.95
C VAL A 6 14.83 4.64 12.54
N LYS A 7 15.93 4.74 11.80
CA LYS A 7 16.12 4.05 10.54
C LYS A 7 16.12 2.54 10.84
N LEU A 8 14.98 1.90 10.60
CA LEU A 8 14.84 0.47 10.83
C LEU A 8 15.66 -0.31 9.80
N ALA A 9 16.44 -1.27 10.25
CA ALA A 9 17.17 -2.19 9.40
C ALA A 9 16.17 -3.13 8.71
N GLY A 10 16.06 -3.04 7.38
CA GLY A 10 15.24 -3.89 6.54
C GLY A 10 14.40 -3.11 5.52
N PRO A 11 13.90 -3.78 4.47
CA PRO A 11 13.02 -3.15 3.50
C PRO A 11 11.69 -2.74 4.14
N PRO A 12 11.05 -1.65 3.66
CA PRO A 12 9.77 -1.21 4.18
C PRO A 12 8.69 -2.27 3.93
N ILE A 13 7.80 -2.46 4.90
CA ILE A 13 6.65 -3.36 4.78
C ILE A 13 5.50 -2.58 4.14
N VAL A 14 5.29 -2.79 2.83
CA VAL A 14 4.24 -2.13 2.04
C VAL A 14 3.13 -3.15 1.77
N CYS A 15 2.14 -3.23 2.63
CA CYS A 15 1.12 -4.29 2.61
C CYS A 15 -0.29 -3.79 2.93
N PHE A 16 -1.28 -4.54 2.42
CA PHE A 16 -2.69 -4.43 2.78
C PHE A 16 -3.04 -5.43 3.89
N LYS A 17 -3.93 -5.04 4.79
CA LYS A 17 -4.55 -6.00 5.71
C LYS A 17 -5.41 -7.00 4.93
N GLU A 18 -5.43 -8.26 5.39
CA GLU A 18 -6.33 -9.29 4.88
C GLU A 18 -7.78 -8.81 4.79
N GLY A 19 -8.48 -9.18 3.73
CA GLY A 19 -9.84 -8.73 3.42
C GLY A 19 -9.93 -7.47 2.54
N THR A 20 -8.80 -6.81 2.24
CA THR A 20 -8.79 -5.65 1.32
C THR A 20 -9.23 -6.05 -0.09
N MET A 21 -10.19 -5.31 -0.66
CA MET A 21 -10.73 -5.57 -2.00
C MET A 21 -9.88 -4.87 -3.07
N ILE A 22 -9.44 -5.64 -4.06
CA ILE A 22 -8.62 -5.17 -5.19
C ILE A 22 -9.42 -5.27 -6.48
N ASP A 23 -9.40 -4.23 -7.29
CA ASP A 23 -10.06 -4.20 -8.60
C ASP A 23 -9.30 -5.07 -9.61
N ILE A 24 -9.98 -6.02 -10.21
CA ILE A 24 -9.43 -6.97 -11.18
C ILE A 24 -10.31 -7.10 -12.43
N MET A 25 -9.77 -7.74 -13.47
CA MET A 25 -10.54 -8.28 -14.58
C MET A 25 -10.90 -9.73 -14.27
N ASP A 26 -12.19 -10.06 -14.25
CA ASP A 26 -12.62 -11.46 -14.19
C ASP A 26 -12.27 -12.17 -15.51
N ASN A 27 -11.52 -13.27 -15.42
CA ASN A 27 -11.01 -13.98 -16.59
C ASN A 27 -12.12 -14.65 -17.43
N ASN A 28 -13.25 -14.98 -16.81
CA ASN A 28 -14.35 -15.68 -17.47
C ASN A 28 -15.33 -14.69 -18.14
N SER A 29 -15.83 -13.74 -17.36
CA SER A 29 -16.80 -12.75 -17.84
C SER A 29 -16.16 -11.61 -18.62
N LYS A 30 -14.85 -11.39 -18.50
CA LYS A 30 -14.11 -10.24 -19.03
C LYS A 30 -14.65 -8.89 -18.53
N GLN A 31 -15.24 -8.91 -17.34
CA GLN A 31 -15.76 -7.72 -16.69
C GLN A 31 -14.89 -7.32 -15.50
N GLU A 32 -14.86 -6.04 -15.21
CA GLU A 32 -14.23 -5.50 -14.00
C GLU A 32 -15.02 -5.97 -12.78
N THR A 33 -14.29 -6.48 -11.78
CA THR A 33 -14.84 -6.95 -10.51
C THR A 33 -13.83 -6.71 -9.39
N GLN A 34 -14.17 -7.12 -8.18
CA GLN A 34 -13.28 -7.03 -7.02
C GLN A 34 -13.09 -8.40 -6.38
N VAL A 35 -11.88 -8.66 -5.91
CA VAL A 35 -11.56 -9.84 -5.09
C VAL A 35 -10.77 -9.42 -3.87
N LYS A 36 -10.83 -10.21 -2.82
CA LYS A 36 -10.00 -10.00 -1.64
C LYS A 36 -8.53 -10.22 -2.00
N VAL A 37 -7.65 -9.42 -1.39
CA VAL A 37 -6.20 -9.49 -1.65
C VAL A 37 -5.62 -10.89 -1.42
N GLU A 38 -6.12 -11.61 -0.42
CA GLU A 38 -5.72 -12.99 -0.11
C GLU A 38 -6.18 -14.02 -1.15
N ASP A 39 -7.14 -13.68 -1.99
CA ASP A 39 -7.65 -14.55 -3.07
C ASP A 39 -6.96 -14.29 -4.41
N ILE A 40 -6.11 -13.26 -4.49
CA ILE A 40 -5.33 -12.96 -5.70
C ILE A 40 -4.29 -14.06 -5.93
N ARG A 41 -4.12 -14.42 -7.19
CA ARG A 41 -3.13 -15.43 -7.64
C ARG A 41 -2.33 -14.89 -8.82
N LYS A 42 -1.12 -15.46 -9.00
CA LYS A 42 -0.28 -15.19 -10.16
C LYS A 42 -1.05 -15.36 -11.47
N GLY A 43 -0.90 -14.40 -12.38
CA GLY A 43 -1.57 -14.38 -13.68
C GLY A 43 -2.97 -13.77 -13.67
N MET A 44 -3.57 -13.45 -12.53
CA MET A 44 -4.78 -12.64 -12.48
C MET A 44 -4.47 -11.20 -12.91
N TYR A 45 -5.43 -10.53 -13.54
CA TYR A 45 -5.24 -9.19 -14.10
C TYR A 45 -5.77 -8.12 -13.16
N VAL A 46 -4.87 -7.34 -12.56
CA VAL A 46 -5.20 -6.23 -11.65
C VAL A 46 -5.37 -4.94 -12.45
N LYS A 47 -6.40 -4.18 -12.12
CA LYS A 47 -6.65 -2.85 -12.68
C LYS A 47 -5.59 -1.88 -12.21
N THR A 48 -4.92 -1.22 -13.15
CA THR A 48 -3.95 -0.17 -12.88
C THR A 48 -4.54 1.21 -13.22
N TYR A 49 -3.92 2.24 -12.67
CA TYR A 49 -4.34 3.63 -12.88
C TYR A 49 -4.17 4.07 -14.35
N GLN A 50 -3.02 3.76 -14.98
CA GLN A 50 -2.69 4.27 -16.32
C GLN A 50 -2.38 3.19 -17.36
N HIS A 51 -2.24 1.92 -16.96
CA HIS A 51 -1.74 0.87 -17.85
C HIS A 51 -2.77 -0.23 -18.14
N GLY A 52 -4.06 0.06 -17.93
CA GLY A 52 -5.12 -0.93 -18.07
C GLY A 52 -5.01 -2.05 -17.04
N PHE A 53 -5.17 -3.29 -17.46
CA PHE A 53 -5.08 -4.45 -16.59
C PHE A 53 -3.75 -5.15 -16.81
N LEU A 54 -2.97 -5.33 -15.75
CA LEU A 54 -1.66 -6.01 -15.79
C LEU A 54 -1.70 -7.32 -14.99
N PRO A 55 -1.00 -8.36 -15.47
CA PRO A 55 -0.97 -9.63 -14.76
C PRO A 55 -0.15 -9.54 -13.48
N VAL A 56 -0.60 -10.27 -12.47
CA VAL A 56 0.11 -10.44 -11.20
C VAL A 56 1.32 -11.35 -11.40
N LYS A 57 2.50 -10.89 -10.98
CA LYS A 57 3.75 -11.65 -11.01
C LYS A 57 3.99 -12.41 -9.71
N HIS A 58 3.81 -11.71 -8.57
CA HIS A 58 4.00 -12.27 -7.23
C HIS A 58 2.88 -11.82 -6.30
N VAL A 59 2.46 -12.74 -5.44
CA VAL A 59 1.64 -12.47 -4.26
C VAL A 59 2.40 -12.98 -3.05
N ALA A 60 2.54 -12.17 -2.03
CA ALA A 60 3.24 -12.53 -0.82
C ALA A 60 2.49 -12.04 0.41
N PHE A 61 2.71 -12.66 1.56
CA PHE A 61 2.09 -12.26 2.81
C PHE A 61 3.05 -12.38 3.98
N LYS A 62 2.70 -11.75 5.07
CA LYS A 62 3.42 -11.76 6.32
C LYS A 62 2.47 -11.56 7.48
N THR A 63 2.80 -12.11 8.63
CA THR A 63 2.09 -11.80 9.88
C THR A 63 2.84 -10.71 10.63
N ILE A 64 2.13 -9.69 11.07
CA ILE A 64 2.66 -8.60 11.89
C ILE A 64 1.89 -8.45 13.18
N GLU A 65 2.59 -8.06 14.24
CA GLU A 65 1.94 -7.61 15.47
C GLU A 65 1.58 -6.13 15.37
N ASN A 66 0.33 -5.79 15.64
CA ASN A 66 -0.13 -4.41 15.67
C ASN A 66 -0.31 -3.93 17.11
N PRO A 67 0.26 -2.77 17.48
CA PRO A 67 0.14 -2.22 18.84
C PRO A 67 -1.20 -1.53 19.07
N GLU A 68 -1.55 -1.37 20.34
CA GLU A 68 -2.75 -0.66 20.82
C GLU A 68 -2.56 0.85 20.95
N THR A 69 -1.34 1.37 20.76
CA THR A 69 -0.98 2.78 20.99
C THR A 69 -1.41 3.68 19.82
N ASN A 70 -1.34 5.00 20.03
CA ASN A 70 -1.57 6.02 19.00
C ASN A 70 -0.28 6.54 18.34
N ASP A 71 0.87 5.91 18.64
CA ASP A 71 2.15 6.35 18.08
C ASP A 71 2.17 6.17 16.56
N ARG A 72 2.63 7.20 15.85
CA ARG A 72 2.79 7.13 14.40
C ARG A 72 4.16 6.58 14.04
N ILE A 73 4.25 5.26 13.99
CA ILE A 73 5.46 4.50 13.67
C ILE A 73 5.25 3.68 12.38
N GLU A 74 6.33 3.30 11.72
CA GLU A 74 6.31 2.57 10.46
C GLU A 74 5.66 1.18 10.58
N LYS A 75 6.10 0.40 11.59
CA LYS A 75 5.70 -1.01 11.76
C LYS A 75 4.38 -1.14 12.51
N ARG A 76 3.32 -0.64 11.91
CA ARG A 76 1.94 -0.80 12.39
C ARG A 76 0.94 -0.62 11.28
N LEU A 77 -0.32 -0.94 11.59
CA LEU A 77 -1.46 -0.67 10.71
C LEU A 77 -2.02 0.74 10.91
N TYR A 78 -2.51 1.30 9.81
CA TYR A 78 -3.25 2.56 9.74
C TYR A 78 -4.58 2.31 9.05
N ILE A 79 -5.60 3.05 9.46
CA ILE A 79 -6.93 3.02 8.89
C ILE A 79 -7.23 4.32 8.14
N CYS A 80 -7.65 4.17 6.88
CA CYS A 80 -8.23 5.22 6.06
C CYS A 80 -9.74 5.10 6.11
N ASP A 81 -10.43 6.13 6.60
CA ASP A 81 -11.86 6.17 6.78
C ASP A 81 -12.56 6.85 5.59
N GLN A 82 -13.73 6.38 5.20
CA GLN A 82 -14.51 6.91 4.08
C GLN A 82 -14.88 8.40 4.26
N ALA A 83 -15.06 8.86 5.49
CA ALA A 83 -15.35 10.27 5.75
C ALA A 83 -14.21 11.22 5.34
N LYS A 84 -12.96 10.72 5.34
CA LYS A 84 -11.76 11.47 4.97
C LYS A 84 -11.22 11.13 3.59
N TYR A 85 -11.61 9.98 3.06
CA TYR A 85 -11.23 9.48 1.73
C TYR A 85 -12.50 9.10 0.96
N PRO A 86 -13.14 10.06 0.27
CA PRO A 86 -14.47 9.86 -0.34
C PRO A 86 -14.55 8.78 -1.43
N THR A 87 -13.42 8.38 -2.03
CA THR A 87 -13.37 7.32 -3.04
C THR A 87 -13.44 5.92 -2.45
N LEU A 88 -13.20 5.76 -1.14
CA LEU A 88 -13.30 4.49 -0.46
C LEU A 88 -14.73 3.95 -0.47
N LYS A 89 -14.89 2.68 -0.82
CA LYS A 89 -16.16 1.94 -0.70
C LYS A 89 -16.34 1.36 0.70
N GLU A 90 -15.23 1.09 1.38
CA GLU A 90 -15.14 0.61 2.76
C GLU A 90 -13.79 1.04 3.36
N PRO A 91 -13.62 1.04 4.69
CA PRO A 91 -12.36 1.44 5.31
C PRO A 91 -11.18 0.61 4.81
N LEU A 92 -10.07 1.26 4.48
CA LEU A 92 -8.83 0.61 4.05
C LEU A 92 -7.82 0.59 5.19
N ILE A 93 -7.30 -0.60 5.47
CA ILE A 93 -6.27 -0.79 6.49
C ILE A 93 -4.99 -1.32 5.84
N MET A 94 -3.88 -0.61 6.06
CA MET A 94 -2.59 -0.95 5.48
C MET A 94 -1.42 -0.55 6.38
N THR A 95 -0.23 -1.03 6.07
CA THR A 95 0.99 -0.74 6.85
C THR A 95 1.47 0.69 6.64
N GLY A 96 2.22 1.25 7.60
CA GLY A 96 2.61 2.65 7.64
C GLY A 96 3.40 3.16 6.44
N CYS A 97 4.22 2.32 5.82
CA CYS A 97 4.98 2.67 4.62
C CYS A 97 4.20 2.56 3.31
N HIS A 98 3.00 2.00 3.33
CA HIS A 98 2.18 1.90 2.12
C HIS A 98 1.71 3.29 1.69
N SER A 99 1.92 3.63 0.43
CA SER A 99 1.64 4.97 -0.06
C SER A 99 0.29 5.06 -0.75
N ILE A 100 -0.46 6.10 -0.36
CA ILE A 100 -1.56 6.65 -1.14
C ILE A 100 -0.95 7.47 -2.27
N LEU A 101 -1.54 7.41 -3.46
CA LEU A 101 -1.08 8.17 -4.62
C LEU A 101 -1.91 9.44 -4.76
N ILE A 102 -1.24 10.59 -4.72
CA ILE A 102 -1.86 11.92 -4.66
C ILE A 102 -1.26 12.86 -5.71
N ASP A 103 -1.96 13.94 -5.99
CA ASP A 103 -1.42 15.06 -6.75
C ASP A 103 -0.47 15.90 -5.90
N GLU A 104 0.48 16.59 -6.53
CA GLU A 104 1.46 17.41 -5.79
C GLU A 104 0.80 18.49 -4.94
N SER A 105 -0.32 19.04 -5.40
CA SER A 105 -1.09 20.06 -4.70
C SER A 105 -1.76 19.57 -3.41
N GLU A 106 -1.90 18.27 -3.25
CA GLU A 106 -2.48 17.66 -2.05
C GLU A 106 -1.45 17.47 -0.92
N TYR A 107 -0.15 17.58 -1.24
CA TYR A 107 0.89 17.57 -0.22
C TYR A 107 0.90 18.85 0.63
N THR A 108 1.00 18.68 1.93
CA THR A 108 1.39 19.78 2.81
C THR A 108 2.92 19.98 2.80
N ASP A 109 3.39 21.18 3.12
CA ASP A 109 4.84 21.45 3.22
C ASP A 109 5.50 20.59 4.31
N ILE A 110 4.76 20.32 5.39
CA ILE A 110 5.22 19.44 6.48
C ILE A 110 5.44 18.01 5.96
N GLN A 111 4.49 17.46 5.23
CA GLN A 111 4.61 16.13 4.63
C GLN A 111 5.80 16.06 3.65
N LYS A 112 5.95 17.05 2.77
CA LYS A 112 7.10 17.12 1.85
C LYS A 112 8.42 17.12 2.59
N LYS A 113 8.53 17.91 3.68
CA LYS A 113 9.72 17.96 4.50
C LYS A 113 10.01 16.63 5.17
N MET A 114 9.05 16.02 5.84
CA MET A 114 9.21 14.74 6.55
C MET A 114 9.65 13.62 5.60
N ILE A 115 9.03 13.53 4.42
CA ILE A 115 9.36 12.49 3.43
C ILE A 115 10.76 12.70 2.88
N ARG A 116 11.16 13.94 2.58
CA ARG A 116 12.52 14.25 2.10
C ARG A 116 13.59 13.96 3.17
N GLU A 117 13.32 14.26 4.42
CA GLU A 117 14.24 13.95 5.54
C GLU A 117 14.42 12.44 5.71
N GLN A 118 13.35 11.65 5.51
CA GLN A 118 13.39 10.19 5.65
C GLN A 118 13.97 9.48 4.43
N ASN A 119 13.57 9.89 3.23
CA ASN A 119 13.81 9.16 1.97
C ASN A 119 14.76 9.89 1.02
N GLY A 120 15.19 11.10 1.34
CA GLY A 120 16.04 11.94 0.49
C GLY A 120 15.27 12.69 -0.62
N MET A 121 14.16 12.15 -1.10
CA MET A 121 13.35 12.74 -2.17
C MET A 121 11.89 12.34 -2.09
N LEU A 122 11.04 12.99 -2.89
CA LEU A 122 9.65 12.58 -3.11
C LEU A 122 9.62 11.58 -4.27
N PHE A 123 9.04 10.41 -4.04
CA PHE A 123 8.89 9.38 -5.06
C PHE A 123 7.55 9.49 -5.78
N LYS A 124 7.52 9.02 -7.02
CA LYS A 124 6.30 8.88 -7.83
C LYS A 124 6.06 7.42 -8.20
N THR A 125 4.79 7.11 -8.39
CA THR A 125 4.28 5.93 -9.08
C THR A 125 3.33 6.42 -10.16
N ASP A 126 3.55 6.00 -11.39
CA ASP A 126 2.92 6.62 -12.56
C ASP A 126 3.20 8.15 -12.57
N ASP A 127 2.20 8.99 -12.66
CA ASP A 127 2.34 10.45 -12.58
C ASP A 127 2.00 11.03 -11.19
N LYS A 128 1.66 10.16 -10.21
CA LYS A 128 1.24 10.54 -8.86
C LYS A 128 2.39 10.47 -7.85
N PHE A 129 2.34 11.33 -6.85
CA PHE A 129 3.28 11.29 -5.73
C PHE A 129 2.87 10.26 -4.68
N ARG A 130 3.85 9.60 -4.06
CA ARG A 130 3.66 8.63 -2.99
C ARG A 130 3.60 9.35 -1.64
N LEU A 131 2.45 9.27 -0.98
CA LEU A 131 2.29 9.70 0.41
C LEU A 131 2.16 8.47 1.30
N PRO A 132 3.24 8.05 2.02
CA PRO A 132 3.12 6.97 2.99
C PRO A 132 2.04 7.27 4.02
N VAL A 133 1.18 6.30 4.29
CA VAL A 133 -0.01 6.54 5.12
C VAL A 133 0.33 7.00 6.53
N MET A 134 1.50 6.64 7.07
CA MET A 134 1.96 7.11 8.37
C MET A 134 2.19 8.63 8.43
N TYR A 135 2.38 9.30 7.29
CA TYR A 135 2.55 10.75 7.18
C TYR A 135 1.26 11.49 6.78
N ASP A 136 0.20 10.77 6.48
CA ASP A 136 -1.09 11.37 6.16
C ASP A 136 -1.94 11.56 7.42
N ASP A 137 -2.17 12.83 7.81
CA ASP A 137 -2.97 13.17 9.00
C ASP A 137 -4.45 12.74 8.87
N LYS A 138 -4.92 12.47 7.65
CA LYS A 138 -6.27 11.93 7.40
C LYS A 138 -6.40 10.48 7.84
N ALA A 139 -5.31 9.71 7.77
CA ALA A 139 -5.27 8.33 8.24
C ALA A 139 -4.97 8.28 9.74
N ALA A 140 -5.65 7.42 10.45
CA ALA A 140 -5.43 7.21 11.87
C ALA A 140 -4.63 5.92 12.13
N PRO A 141 -3.81 5.86 13.20
CA PRO A 141 -3.30 4.58 13.69
C PRO A 141 -4.45 3.60 13.97
N TYR A 142 -4.33 2.37 13.49
CA TYR A 142 -5.29 1.31 13.79
C TYR A 142 -4.98 0.71 15.15
N CYS A 143 -5.72 1.10 16.19
CA CYS A 143 -5.41 0.82 17.60
C CYS A 143 -6.02 -0.50 18.12
N VAL A 144 -6.34 -1.45 17.25
CA VAL A 144 -6.76 -2.79 17.68
C VAL A 144 -5.53 -3.68 17.77
N LYS A 145 -5.14 -4.03 19.01
CA LYS A 145 -4.00 -4.90 19.27
C LYS A 145 -4.28 -6.31 18.75
N GLY A 146 -3.28 -6.91 18.11
CA GLY A 146 -3.35 -8.31 17.65
C GLY A 146 -2.35 -8.63 16.57
N GLU A 147 -2.37 -9.89 16.16
CA GLU A 147 -1.63 -10.37 15.00
C GLU A 147 -2.52 -10.26 13.76
N TYR A 148 -1.95 -9.69 12.67
CA TYR A 148 -2.65 -9.50 11.41
C TYR A 148 -1.83 -10.03 10.26
N LYS A 149 -2.48 -10.80 9.38
CA LYS A 149 -1.90 -11.15 8.11
C LYS A 149 -2.02 -9.96 7.16
N VAL A 150 -0.89 -9.58 6.55
CA VAL A 150 -0.78 -8.48 5.60
C VAL A 150 -0.23 -8.98 4.29
N TRP A 151 -0.76 -8.46 3.18
CA TRP A 151 -0.59 -8.99 1.83
C TRP A 151 0.03 -7.97 0.89
N HIS A 152 0.76 -8.46 -0.08
CA HIS A 152 1.55 -7.71 -1.02
C HIS A 152 1.34 -8.22 -2.44
N ILE A 153 1.22 -7.31 -3.41
CA ILE A 153 0.99 -7.66 -4.82
C ILE A 153 2.04 -6.95 -5.68
N CYS A 154 2.72 -7.72 -6.52
CA CYS A 154 3.61 -7.22 -7.55
C CYS A 154 3.06 -7.58 -8.94
N LEU A 155 2.98 -6.61 -9.84
CA LEU A 155 2.55 -6.80 -11.22
C LEU A 155 3.74 -7.06 -12.14
N GLU A 156 3.50 -7.71 -13.28
CA GLU A 156 4.56 -8.04 -14.23
C GLU A 156 5.20 -6.79 -14.83
N HIS A 157 6.52 -6.71 -14.74
CA HIS A 157 7.38 -5.77 -15.43
C HIS A 157 8.79 -6.35 -15.54
N PHE A 158 9.58 -5.91 -16.54
CA PHE A 158 10.98 -6.32 -16.69
C PHE A 158 11.91 -5.60 -15.71
N ASP A 159 11.56 -4.37 -15.30
CA ASP A 159 12.28 -3.61 -14.27
C ASP A 159 11.74 -4.00 -12.89
N GLN A 160 12.62 -4.53 -12.05
CA GLN A 160 12.28 -5.00 -10.70
C GLN A 160 11.93 -3.88 -9.71
N GLU A 161 12.28 -2.63 -10.04
CA GLU A 161 11.94 -1.45 -9.22
C GLU A 161 10.54 -0.91 -9.53
N MET A 162 9.93 -1.36 -10.65
CA MET A 162 8.65 -0.82 -11.09
C MET A 162 7.50 -1.22 -10.17
N ASN A 163 6.64 -0.25 -9.87
CA ASN A 163 5.34 -0.44 -9.26
C ASN A 163 4.29 0.42 -9.97
N TYR A 164 3.03 0.18 -9.70
CA TYR A 164 1.90 0.79 -10.40
C TYR A 164 0.87 1.31 -9.42
N GLY A 165 0.10 2.33 -9.84
CA GLY A 165 -1.12 2.72 -9.15
C GLY A 165 -2.18 1.64 -9.35
N ILE A 166 -2.79 1.17 -8.26
CA ILE A 166 -3.88 0.19 -8.22
C ILE A 166 -4.99 0.69 -7.29
N TYR A 167 -6.13 0.03 -7.32
CA TYR A 167 -7.29 0.43 -6.50
C TYR A 167 -7.53 -0.61 -5.40
N ALA A 168 -7.41 -0.16 -4.15
CA ALA A 168 -7.68 -0.94 -2.93
C ALA A 168 -8.88 -0.34 -2.19
N ASN A 169 -9.94 -1.09 -2.00
CA ASN A 169 -11.24 -0.61 -1.49
C ASN A 169 -11.73 0.66 -2.20
N GLY A 170 -11.31 0.91 -3.45
CA GLY A 170 -11.62 2.09 -4.26
C GLY A 170 -10.64 3.27 -4.13
N LEU A 171 -9.66 3.21 -3.23
CA LEU A 171 -8.62 4.24 -3.10
C LEU A 171 -7.42 3.92 -4.00
N LEU A 172 -6.89 4.94 -4.67
CA LEU A 172 -5.68 4.82 -5.48
C LEU A 172 -4.42 4.74 -4.59
N VAL A 173 -3.72 3.63 -4.68
CA VAL A 173 -2.52 3.31 -3.88
C VAL A 173 -1.45 2.67 -4.73
N GLU A 174 -0.22 2.55 -4.23
CA GLU A 174 0.85 1.85 -4.92
C GLU A 174 0.71 0.32 -4.84
N SER A 175 1.09 -0.39 -5.90
CA SER A 175 1.44 -1.82 -5.82
C SER A 175 2.87 -1.99 -5.30
N CYS A 176 3.30 -3.21 -5.04
CA CYS A 176 4.70 -3.47 -4.70
C CYS A 176 5.59 -3.60 -5.94
N SER A 177 6.87 -3.28 -5.78
CA SER A 177 7.90 -3.69 -6.73
C SER A 177 8.39 -5.12 -6.45
N GLU A 178 8.88 -5.80 -7.47
CA GLU A 178 9.47 -7.15 -7.33
C GLU A 178 10.65 -7.13 -6.35
N ARG A 179 11.49 -6.10 -6.42
CA ARG A 179 12.63 -5.95 -5.52
C ARG A 179 12.21 -5.92 -4.05
N ASN A 180 11.15 -5.22 -3.70
CA ASN A 180 10.67 -5.17 -2.32
C ASN A 180 10.17 -6.53 -1.84
N ILE A 181 9.48 -7.31 -2.70
CA ILE A 181 9.06 -8.67 -2.36
C ILE A 181 10.26 -9.59 -2.15
N CYS A 182 11.27 -9.51 -3.03
CA CYS A 182 12.44 -10.38 -2.95
C CYS A 182 13.37 -10.04 -1.76
N LEU A 183 13.43 -8.76 -1.33
CA LEU A 183 14.27 -8.33 -0.21
C LEU A 183 13.63 -8.54 1.16
N ALA A 184 12.31 -8.63 1.23
CA ALA A 184 11.59 -8.89 2.46
C ALA A 184 11.36 -10.40 2.63
N GLU A 185 11.49 -10.89 3.86
CA GLU A 185 11.16 -12.28 4.20
C GLU A 185 9.63 -12.42 4.24
N TYR A 186 9.03 -12.68 3.08
CA TYR A 186 7.60 -12.96 2.92
C TYR A 186 7.36 -14.43 2.59
N ASP A 187 6.22 -14.94 3.00
CA ASP A 187 5.67 -16.17 2.48
C ASP A 187 5.02 -15.90 1.10
N HIS A 188 5.24 -16.79 0.14
CA HIS A 188 4.72 -16.67 -1.22
C HIS A 188 3.54 -17.61 -1.45
N VAL A 189 2.58 -17.17 -2.28
CA VAL A 189 1.41 -17.95 -2.72
C VAL A 189 1.53 -18.31 -4.19
#